data_16d89b4f630d6de190280e42342135b1
#
_entry.id   16d89b4f630d6de190280e42342135b1
#
_cell.length_a   1.000
_cell.length_b   1.000
_cell.length_c   1.000
_cell.angle_alpha   90.00
_cell.angle_beta   90.00
_cell.angle_gamma   90.00
#
_symmetry.space_group_name_H-M   'P 1'
#
loop_
_entity.id
_entity.type
_entity.pdbx_description
1 polymer ?
#
loop_
_entity_poly.entity_id
_entity_poly.type
_entity_poly.pdbx_seq_one_letter_code
_entity_poly.pdbx_strand_id
1 'polypeptide(L)'
;MSAADAARNNANTGDGKAECARSDEERFARTKMLIGEDGIETLQKSRVIVFGIGGVGGFVVEALSRAGIGSLDIVDNDTVSASNINRQIYALDSTVGAYKVDVAASRIRAINPECEVTAHRCFFLPDTKDRFDFSRWDYVVDAVDTVAAKIEIIKRAKDAGTRVISCMGTGNKLDASRFRIADIAETSVCPLARVVRRELKKK
;
A
#
# COMPACT_ATOMS: atom_id res chain seq x y z
N MET A 1 -14.18 -46.10 42.26
CA MET A 1 -13.48 -44.92 42.68
C MET A 1 -13.19 -44.18 41.42
N SER A 2 -13.76 -43.24 41.14
CA SER A 2 -14.63 -42.10 41.38
C SER A 2 -14.24 -41.09 40.33
N ALA A 3 -15.19 -40.85 39.46
CA ALA A 3 -15.16 -39.73 38.49
C ALA A 3 -15.44 -38.45 39.26
N ALA A 4 -14.51 -37.52 39.28
CA ALA A 4 -14.76 -36.09 39.56
C ALA A 4 -13.43 -35.35 39.38
N ASP A 5 -13.24 -34.73 38.23
CA ASP A 5 -12.60 -33.42 38.07
C ASP A 5 -12.52 -33.07 36.57
N ALA A 6 -13.68 -32.69 36.04
CA ALA A 6 -13.73 -32.08 34.73
C ALA A 6 -14.73 -30.93 34.78
N ALA A 7 -14.32 -29.79 35.32
CA ALA A 7 -15.03 -28.51 35.14
C ALA A 7 -14.21 -27.35 35.70
N ARG A 8 -13.23 -26.88 34.97
CA ARG A 8 -12.80 -25.47 35.03
C ARG A 8 -12.30 -25.05 33.68
N ASN A 9 -13.21 -24.65 32.85
CA ASN A 9 -12.85 -23.90 31.66
C ASN A 9 -13.82 -22.74 31.50
N ASN A 10 -13.25 -21.62 31.26
CA ASN A 10 -13.84 -20.51 30.57
C ASN A 10 -14.07 -19.25 31.40
N ALA A 11 -13.04 -18.43 31.38
CA ALA A 11 -13.20 -16.98 31.46
C ALA A 11 -11.90 -16.34 30.98
N ASN A 12 -11.65 -16.30 29.67
CA ASN A 12 -10.61 -15.43 29.14
C ASN A 12 -11.00 -14.88 27.76
N THR A 13 -12.00 -13.99 27.73
CA THR A 13 -12.38 -13.22 26.53
C THR A 13 -12.09 -11.72 26.68
N GLY A 14 -11.56 -11.29 27.81
CA GLY A 14 -11.21 -9.88 28.08
C GLY A 14 -9.73 -9.54 27.84
N ASP A 15 -8.83 -10.49 28.10
CA ASP A 15 -7.39 -10.23 28.08
C ASP A 15 -6.82 -10.05 26.66
N GLY A 16 -7.34 -10.76 25.67
CA GLY A 16 -6.81 -10.69 24.31
C GLY A 16 -6.97 -9.31 23.63
N LYS A 17 -8.07 -8.60 23.91
CA LYS A 17 -8.29 -7.25 23.37
C LYS A 17 -7.42 -6.20 24.07
N ALA A 18 -7.20 -6.34 25.37
CA ALA A 18 -6.35 -5.44 26.14
C ALA A 18 -4.86 -5.65 25.82
N GLU A 19 -4.45 -6.88 25.52
CA GLU A 19 -3.08 -7.21 25.12
C GLU A 19 -2.78 -6.76 23.69
N CYS A 20 -3.75 -6.86 22.76
CA CYS A 20 -3.67 -6.31 21.42
C CYS A 20 -3.58 -4.78 21.44
N ALA A 21 -4.39 -4.08 22.22
CA ALA A 21 -4.35 -2.62 22.34
C ALA A 21 -3.01 -2.11 22.92
N ARG A 22 -2.43 -2.78 23.92
CA ARG A 22 -1.09 -2.42 24.43
C ARG A 22 0.00 -2.66 23.40
N SER A 23 -0.08 -3.72 22.59
CA SER A 23 0.88 -4.00 21.54
C SER A 23 0.86 -2.95 20.43
N ASP A 24 -0.29 -2.32 20.17
CA ASP A 24 -0.42 -1.27 19.16
C ASP A 24 0.12 0.08 19.64
N GLU A 25 -0.10 0.43 20.92
CA GLU A 25 0.55 1.61 21.51
C GLU A 25 2.08 1.51 21.46
N GLU A 26 2.65 0.34 21.73
CA GLU A 26 4.10 0.12 21.61
C GLU A 26 4.58 0.12 20.16
N ARG A 27 3.80 -0.48 19.25
CA ARG A 27 4.15 -0.64 17.83
C ARG A 27 4.36 0.68 17.12
N PHE A 28 3.50 1.66 17.37
CA PHE A 28 3.52 2.97 16.72
C PHE A 28 4.09 4.08 17.59
N ALA A 29 4.65 3.77 18.77
CA ALA A 29 5.16 4.76 19.73
C ALA A 29 6.15 5.76 19.10
N ARG A 30 7.05 5.31 18.24
CA ARG A 30 8.00 6.19 17.56
C ARG A 30 7.35 7.09 16.52
N THR A 31 6.40 6.60 15.77
CA THR A 31 5.60 7.40 14.83
C THR A 31 4.78 8.44 15.59
N LYS A 32 4.14 8.03 16.71
CA LYS A 32 3.38 8.91 17.61
C LYS A 32 4.21 10.09 18.14
N MET A 33 5.50 9.87 18.45
CA MET A 33 6.41 10.95 18.87
C MET A 33 6.63 12.03 17.79
N LEU A 34 6.46 11.67 16.50
CA LEU A 34 6.65 12.60 15.39
C LEU A 34 5.36 13.34 15.00
N ILE A 35 4.23 12.63 14.98
CA ILE A 35 2.97 13.16 14.42
C ILE A 35 1.86 13.33 15.47
N GLY A 36 2.12 12.97 16.72
CA GLY A 36 1.15 13.05 17.82
C GLY A 36 0.09 11.95 17.78
N GLU A 37 -0.79 11.98 18.78
CA GLU A 37 -1.94 11.08 18.89
C GLU A 37 -2.90 11.24 17.72
N ASP A 38 -3.29 12.49 17.44
CA ASP A 38 -4.23 12.85 16.36
C ASP A 38 -3.73 12.38 14.99
N GLY A 39 -2.41 12.40 14.77
CA GLY A 39 -1.77 11.90 13.57
C GLY A 39 -1.89 10.38 13.43
N ILE A 40 -1.69 9.64 14.52
CA ILE A 40 -1.88 8.17 14.55
C ILE A 40 -3.35 7.83 14.31
N GLU A 41 -4.27 8.50 14.99
CA GLU A 41 -5.71 8.28 14.80
C GLU A 41 -6.16 8.57 13.36
N THR A 42 -5.60 9.61 12.75
CA THR A 42 -5.84 9.92 11.34
C THR A 42 -5.36 8.79 10.43
N LEU A 43 -4.16 8.26 10.64
CA LEU A 43 -3.64 7.13 9.86
C LEU A 43 -4.49 5.87 10.04
N GLN A 44 -4.89 5.55 11.26
CA GLN A 44 -5.72 4.38 11.56
C GLN A 44 -7.12 4.44 10.93
N LYS A 45 -7.64 5.63 10.69
CA LYS A 45 -8.92 5.85 9.98
C LYS A 45 -8.77 5.95 8.48
N SER A 46 -7.55 6.15 7.97
CA SER A 46 -7.31 6.39 6.55
C SER A 46 -7.33 5.11 5.72
N ARG A 47 -7.84 5.24 4.51
CA ARG A 47 -7.97 4.19 3.49
C ARG A 47 -7.12 4.58 2.28
N VAL A 48 -6.14 3.75 1.95
CA VAL A 48 -5.23 4.00 0.82
C VAL A 48 -5.29 2.86 -0.18
N ILE A 49 -5.34 3.18 -1.47
CA ILE A 49 -5.15 2.19 -2.52
C ILE A 49 -3.80 2.40 -3.21
N VAL A 50 -3.10 1.29 -3.45
CA VAL A 50 -1.78 1.28 -4.12
C VAL A 50 -1.88 0.43 -5.38
N PHE A 51 -1.72 1.05 -6.53
CA PHE A 51 -1.65 0.40 -7.83
C PHE A 51 -0.19 0.10 -8.20
N GLY A 52 0.12 -1.18 -8.39
CA GLY A 52 1.47 -1.68 -8.69
C GLY A 52 2.29 -2.00 -7.43
N ILE A 53 2.58 -3.28 -7.20
CA ILE A 53 3.34 -3.78 -6.04
C ILE A 53 4.74 -4.25 -6.49
N GLY A 54 5.40 -3.37 -7.23
CA GLY A 54 6.75 -3.58 -7.72
C GLY A 54 7.83 -2.96 -6.83
N GLY A 55 8.92 -2.49 -7.47
CA GLY A 55 10.08 -1.90 -6.79
C GLY A 55 9.81 -0.57 -6.08
N VAL A 56 8.74 0.14 -6.43
CA VAL A 56 8.30 1.37 -5.76
C VAL A 56 7.12 1.09 -4.84
N GLY A 57 6.02 0.54 -5.38
CA GLY A 57 4.80 0.32 -4.61
C GLY A 57 4.98 -0.64 -3.44
N GLY A 58 5.86 -1.64 -3.55
CA GLY A 58 6.20 -2.53 -2.45
C GLY A 58 6.77 -1.78 -1.23
N PHE A 59 7.68 -0.84 -1.46
CA PHE A 59 8.21 0.01 -0.36
C PHE A 59 7.18 0.98 0.18
N VAL A 60 6.28 1.51 -0.66
CA VAL A 60 5.16 2.35 -0.19
C VAL A 60 4.25 1.57 0.75
N VAL A 61 3.85 0.36 0.36
CA VAL A 61 3.01 -0.52 1.18
C VAL A 61 3.69 -0.88 2.50
N GLU A 62 4.98 -1.23 2.48
CA GLU A 62 5.76 -1.51 3.69
C GLU A 62 5.79 -0.29 4.62
N ALA A 63 6.04 0.90 4.09
CA ALA A 63 6.11 2.14 4.87
C ALA A 63 4.75 2.51 5.49
N LEU A 64 3.65 2.43 4.72
CA LEU A 64 2.31 2.71 5.20
C LEU A 64 1.89 1.73 6.30
N SER A 65 2.19 0.44 6.13
CA SER A 65 1.89 -0.58 7.15
C SER A 65 2.60 -0.29 8.47
N ARG A 66 3.88 0.12 8.42
CA ARG A 66 4.69 0.48 9.59
C ARG A 66 4.30 1.81 10.21
N ALA A 67 3.68 2.70 9.44
CA ALA A 67 3.16 3.97 9.95
C ALA A 67 1.82 3.83 10.70
N GLY A 68 1.15 2.69 10.58
CA GLY A 68 -0.13 2.44 11.27
C GLY A 68 -1.37 2.77 10.45
N ILE A 69 -1.28 2.65 9.10
CA ILE A 69 -2.46 2.84 8.23
C ILE A 69 -3.56 1.84 8.57
N GLY A 70 -4.83 2.30 8.57
CA GLY A 70 -5.96 1.46 8.92
C GLY A 70 -6.46 0.55 7.81
N SER A 71 -6.39 0.97 6.55
CA SER A 71 -6.85 0.15 5.42
C SER A 71 -5.97 0.32 4.20
N LEU A 72 -5.58 -0.80 3.59
CA LEU A 72 -4.79 -0.87 2.35
C LEU A 72 -5.48 -1.77 1.32
N ASP A 73 -5.84 -1.17 0.20
CA ASP A 73 -6.15 -1.88 -1.03
C ASP A 73 -4.88 -1.96 -1.89
N ILE A 74 -4.48 -3.16 -2.31
CA ILE A 74 -3.27 -3.38 -3.11
C ILE A 74 -3.61 -4.08 -4.40
N VAL A 75 -3.15 -3.53 -5.53
CA VAL A 75 -3.54 -3.95 -6.87
C VAL A 75 -2.31 -4.31 -7.69
N ASP A 76 -2.18 -5.57 -8.07
CA ASP A 76 -1.14 -6.08 -8.98
C ASP A 76 -1.57 -7.45 -9.51
N ASN A 77 -1.26 -7.78 -10.76
CA ASN A 77 -1.59 -9.09 -11.33
C ASN A 77 -0.37 -10.01 -11.45
N ASP A 78 0.82 -9.51 -11.20
CA ASP A 78 2.05 -10.27 -11.40
C ASP A 78 2.31 -11.26 -10.27
N THR A 79 3.06 -12.30 -10.62
CA THR A 79 3.75 -13.15 -9.67
C THR A 79 5.18 -12.65 -9.41
N VAL A 80 5.74 -13.06 -8.29
CA VAL A 80 7.14 -12.81 -7.96
C VAL A 80 8.02 -13.62 -8.90
N SER A 81 8.98 -12.95 -9.54
CA SER A 81 10.01 -13.57 -10.36
C SER A 81 11.38 -13.45 -9.69
N ALA A 82 12.27 -14.39 -9.92
CA ALA A 82 13.65 -14.33 -9.42
C ALA A 82 14.39 -13.04 -9.85
N SER A 83 14.08 -12.51 -11.04
CA SER A 83 14.61 -11.22 -11.51
C SER A 83 14.13 -9.99 -10.74
N ASN A 84 13.14 -10.15 -9.86
CA ASN A 84 12.63 -9.08 -9.01
C ASN A 84 13.41 -8.93 -7.70
N ILE A 85 14.15 -9.96 -7.27
CA ILE A 85 14.84 -10.03 -5.97
C ILE A 85 15.79 -8.85 -5.76
N ASN A 86 16.39 -8.37 -6.82
CA ASN A 86 17.37 -7.27 -6.74
C ASN A 86 16.78 -5.90 -6.34
N ARG A 87 15.43 -5.71 -6.37
CA ARG A 87 14.82 -4.39 -6.13
C ARG A 87 13.41 -4.40 -5.55
N GLN A 88 12.74 -5.55 -5.48
CA GLN A 88 11.38 -5.63 -4.93
C GLN A 88 11.39 -6.25 -3.54
N ILE A 89 10.92 -5.53 -2.53
CA ILE A 89 11.01 -5.92 -1.12
C ILE A 89 10.31 -7.26 -0.79
N TYR A 90 9.28 -7.61 -1.57
CA TYR A 90 8.52 -8.85 -1.38
C TYR A 90 9.08 -10.04 -2.18
N ALA A 91 10.09 -9.79 -3.02
CA ALA A 91 10.71 -10.83 -3.83
C ALA A 91 11.86 -11.48 -3.07
N LEU A 92 11.63 -12.71 -2.63
CA LEU A 92 12.57 -13.60 -1.95
C LEU A 92 12.60 -14.93 -2.69
N ASP A 93 13.63 -15.74 -2.55
CA ASP A 93 13.67 -17.10 -3.12
C ASP A 93 12.45 -17.92 -2.70
N SER A 94 12.02 -17.77 -1.44
CA SER A 94 10.84 -18.45 -0.88
C SER A 94 9.49 -17.95 -1.42
N THR A 95 9.45 -16.80 -2.08
CA THR A 95 8.20 -16.20 -2.60
C THR A 95 8.09 -16.25 -4.12
N VAL A 96 9.12 -16.72 -4.83
CA VAL A 96 9.09 -16.87 -6.30
C VAL A 96 7.91 -17.74 -6.73
N GLY A 97 7.13 -17.24 -7.70
CA GLY A 97 5.91 -17.88 -8.22
C GLY A 97 4.62 -17.49 -7.50
N ALA A 98 4.67 -16.94 -6.28
CA ALA A 98 3.49 -16.46 -5.58
C ALA A 98 3.02 -15.10 -6.16
N TYR A 99 1.72 -14.80 -6.07
CA TYR A 99 1.21 -13.48 -6.45
C TYR A 99 1.79 -12.39 -5.54
N LYS A 100 2.25 -11.29 -6.13
CA LYS A 100 2.85 -10.16 -5.38
C LYS A 100 1.91 -9.60 -4.32
N VAL A 101 0.63 -9.46 -4.65
CA VAL A 101 -0.38 -8.94 -3.70
C VAL A 101 -0.62 -9.88 -2.52
N ASP A 102 -0.50 -11.20 -2.70
CA ASP A 102 -0.68 -12.15 -1.59
C ASP A 102 0.50 -12.11 -0.62
N VAL A 103 1.71 -12.07 -1.17
CA VAL A 103 2.93 -11.92 -0.37
C VAL A 103 2.91 -10.61 0.40
N ALA A 104 2.52 -9.51 -0.27
CA ALA A 104 2.37 -8.20 0.35
C ALA A 104 1.30 -8.23 1.46
N ALA A 105 0.12 -8.81 1.20
CA ALA A 105 -0.96 -8.90 2.19
C ALA A 105 -0.53 -9.70 3.44
N SER A 106 0.19 -10.81 3.26
CA SER A 106 0.76 -11.56 4.37
C SER A 106 1.76 -10.73 5.18
N ARG A 107 2.61 -9.97 4.49
CA ARG A 107 3.59 -9.08 5.12
C ARG A 107 2.94 -7.95 5.89
N ILE A 108 1.90 -7.31 5.33
CA ILE A 108 1.15 -6.24 5.99
C ILE A 108 0.57 -6.74 7.31
N ARG A 109 -0.12 -7.89 7.29
CA ARG A 109 -0.70 -8.48 8.50
C ARG A 109 0.34 -8.86 9.56
N ALA A 110 1.54 -9.24 9.15
CA ALA A 110 2.65 -9.52 10.07
C ALA A 110 3.22 -8.24 10.71
N ILE A 111 3.09 -7.08 10.05
CA ILE A 111 3.57 -5.78 10.54
C ILE A 111 2.47 -5.09 11.35
N ASN A 112 1.27 -5.00 10.80
CA ASN A 112 0.11 -4.32 11.36
C ASN A 112 -1.13 -5.24 11.25
N PRO A 113 -1.39 -6.09 12.25
CA PRO A 113 -2.52 -7.02 12.23
C PRO A 113 -3.88 -6.35 12.15
N GLU A 114 -3.99 -5.10 12.65
CA GLU A 114 -5.25 -4.33 12.65
C GLU A 114 -5.54 -3.68 11.29
N CYS A 115 -4.57 -3.66 10.37
CA CYS A 115 -4.79 -3.12 9.04
C CYS A 115 -5.75 -4.01 8.23
N GLU A 116 -6.84 -3.42 7.74
CA GLU A 116 -7.71 -4.08 6.77
C GLU A 116 -7.02 -4.14 5.41
N VAL A 117 -6.73 -5.35 4.93
CA VAL A 117 -6.02 -5.54 3.66
C VAL A 117 -6.89 -6.22 2.63
N THR A 118 -7.12 -5.54 1.51
CA THR A 118 -7.78 -6.10 0.32
C THR A 118 -6.78 -6.27 -0.82
N ALA A 119 -6.54 -7.51 -1.24
CA ALA A 119 -5.63 -7.85 -2.33
C ALA A 119 -6.40 -8.06 -3.63
N HIS A 120 -6.12 -7.26 -4.65
CA HIS A 120 -6.73 -7.33 -5.98
C HIS A 120 -5.74 -7.92 -6.98
N ARG A 121 -5.94 -9.19 -7.36
CA ARG A 121 -5.13 -9.88 -8.39
C ARG A 121 -5.64 -9.50 -9.78
N CYS A 122 -5.40 -8.28 -10.19
CA CYS A 122 -5.80 -7.80 -11.52
C CYS A 122 -4.90 -6.65 -11.98
N PHE A 123 -4.86 -6.46 -13.30
CA PHE A 123 -4.35 -5.22 -13.88
C PHE A 123 -5.39 -4.11 -13.78
N PHE A 124 -4.92 -2.89 -13.53
CA PHE A 124 -5.74 -1.72 -13.73
C PHE A 124 -5.60 -1.27 -15.20
N LEU A 125 -6.63 -1.53 -15.98
CA LEU A 125 -6.73 -1.21 -17.41
C LEU A 125 -8.03 -0.44 -17.66
N PRO A 126 -8.19 0.23 -18.81
CA PRO A 126 -9.43 0.93 -19.15
C PRO A 126 -10.69 0.08 -19.11
N ASP A 127 -10.59 -1.22 -19.35
CA ASP A 127 -11.68 -2.20 -19.30
C ASP A 127 -11.96 -2.76 -17.89
N THR A 128 -11.03 -2.67 -16.96
CA THR A 128 -11.22 -3.06 -15.55
C THR A 128 -11.50 -1.88 -14.62
N LYS A 129 -11.46 -0.67 -15.15
CA LYS A 129 -11.54 0.58 -14.39
C LYS A 129 -12.80 0.73 -13.55
N ASP A 130 -13.93 0.18 -14.00
CA ASP A 130 -15.24 0.33 -13.34
C ASP A 130 -15.38 -0.56 -12.08
N ARG A 131 -14.37 -1.42 -11.81
CA ARG A 131 -14.28 -2.19 -10.56
C ARG A 131 -13.83 -1.33 -9.37
N PHE A 132 -13.30 -0.15 -9.64
CA PHE A 132 -12.68 0.71 -8.62
C PHE A 132 -13.44 2.03 -8.53
N ASP A 133 -14.13 2.22 -7.43
CA ASP A 133 -14.74 3.49 -7.06
C ASP A 133 -13.74 4.33 -6.26
N PHE A 134 -13.13 5.31 -6.92
CA PHE A 134 -12.05 6.12 -6.35
C PHE A 134 -12.50 6.98 -5.16
N SER A 135 -13.79 7.25 -5.01
CA SER A 135 -14.33 8.00 -3.86
C SER A 135 -14.23 7.26 -2.54
N ARG A 136 -13.95 5.94 -2.56
CA ARG A 136 -13.85 5.10 -1.37
C ARG A 136 -12.53 5.25 -0.61
N TRP A 137 -11.52 5.85 -1.22
CA TRP A 137 -10.18 6.02 -0.64
C TRP A 137 -9.86 7.47 -0.35
N ASP A 138 -9.12 7.72 0.72
CA ASP A 138 -8.61 9.04 1.09
C ASP A 138 -7.40 9.41 0.25
N TYR A 139 -6.67 8.39 -0.23
CA TYR A 139 -5.45 8.58 -1.00
C TYR A 139 -5.22 7.45 -2.02
N VAL A 140 -4.73 7.84 -3.18
CA VAL A 140 -4.37 6.93 -4.28
C VAL A 140 -2.87 7.01 -4.52
N VAL A 141 -2.20 5.85 -4.54
CA VAL A 141 -0.80 5.75 -4.95
C VAL A 141 -0.72 5.01 -6.28
N ASP A 142 -0.23 5.71 -7.29
CA ASP A 142 0.07 5.14 -8.59
C ASP A 142 1.55 4.80 -8.71
N ALA A 143 1.88 3.51 -8.63
CA ALA A 143 3.22 2.97 -8.81
C ALA A 143 3.31 1.98 -9.99
N VAL A 144 2.34 2.02 -10.93
CA VAL A 144 2.40 1.24 -12.16
C VAL A 144 3.41 1.83 -13.15
N ASP A 145 3.87 1.05 -14.11
CA ASP A 145 4.81 1.47 -15.16
C ASP A 145 4.13 1.79 -16.49
N THR A 146 2.90 1.34 -16.68
CA THR A 146 2.13 1.49 -17.91
C THR A 146 1.51 2.89 -18.03
N VAL A 147 1.86 3.63 -19.07
CA VAL A 147 1.39 5.01 -19.30
C VAL A 147 -0.13 5.12 -19.33
N ALA A 148 -0.80 4.21 -20.02
CA ALA A 148 -2.28 4.22 -20.14
C ALA A 148 -2.95 4.08 -18.77
N ALA A 149 -2.48 3.14 -17.95
CA ALA A 149 -2.98 2.95 -16.59
C ALA A 149 -2.73 4.17 -15.71
N LYS A 150 -1.52 4.75 -15.75
CA LYS A 150 -1.21 5.99 -15.00
C LYS A 150 -2.17 7.13 -15.30
N ILE A 151 -2.41 7.38 -16.57
CA ILE A 151 -3.29 8.46 -17.00
C ILE A 151 -4.72 8.23 -16.52
N GLU A 152 -5.20 7.00 -16.60
CA GLU A 152 -6.55 6.66 -16.16
C GLU A 152 -6.69 6.74 -14.63
N ILE A 153 -5.70 6.26 -13.86
CA ILE A 153 -5.65 6.39 -12.39
C ILE A 153 -5.69 7.87 -11.99
N ILE A 154 -4.82 8.69 -12.57
CA ILE A 154 -4.75 10.13 -12.24
C ILE A 154 -6.07 10.83 -12.55
N LYS A 155 -6.67 10.55 -13.71
CA LYS A 155 -7.96 11.14 -14.09
C LYS A 155 -9.07 10.76 -13.13
N ARG A 156 -9.24 9.47 -12.85
CA ARG A 156 -10.28 8.99 -11.95
C ARG A 156 -10.14 9.50 -10.53
N ALA A 157 -8.92 9.55 -10.02
CA ALA A 157 -8.66 10.15 -8.72
C ALA A 157 -9.07 11.64 -8.71
N LYS A 158 -8.71 12.38 -9.76
CA LYS A 158 -9.11 13.78 -9.90
C LYS A 158 -10.62 13.95 -10.01
N ASP A 159 -11.28 13.16 -10.86
CA ASP A 159 -12.73 13.22 -11.07
C ASP A 159 -13.52 12.86 -9.79
N ALA A 160 -12.98 11.95 -8.97
CA ALA A 160 -13.54 11.59 -7.66
C ALA A 160 -13.17 12.59 -6.53
N GLY A 161 -12.31 13.56 -6.79
CA GLY A 161 -11.79 14.47 -5.75
C GLY A 161 -10.81 13.82 -4.77
N THR A 162 -10.32 12.61 -5.08
CA THR A 162 -9.41 11.86 -4.22
C THR A 162 -7.96 12.28 -4.50
N ARG A 163 -7.19 12.47 -3.42
CA ARG A 163 -5.76 12.82 -3.53
C ARG A 163 -4.99 11.70 -4.20
N VAL A 164 -4.05 12.06 -5.08
CA VAL A 164 -3.23 11.07 -5.79
C VAL A 164 -1.75 11.49 -5.81
N ILE A 165 -0.87 10.52 -5.58
CA ILE A 165 0.54 10.63 -5.90
C ILE A 165 0.89 9.61 -6.99
N SER A 166 1.54 10.07 -8.06
CA SER A 166 1.97 9.22 -9.17
C SER A 166 3.49 9.13 -9.23
N CYS A 167 4.02 7.94 -9.00
CA CYS A 167 5.45 7.68 -9.06
C CYS A 167 5.91 7.62 -10.51
N MET A 168 6.84 8.49 -10.88
CA MET A 168 7.41 8.50 -12.24
C MET A 168 8.58 7.52 -12.37
N GLY A 169 9.27 7.52 -13.52
CA GLY A 169 10.36 6.59 -13.78
C GLY A 169 11.56 6.81 -12.86
N THR A 170 12.01 5.75 -12.18
CA THR A 170 13.18 5.76 -11.30
C THR A 170 14.43 5.14 -11.96
N GLY A 171 14.28 4.45 -13.07
CA GLY A 171 15.38 3.82 -13.79
C GLY A 171 16.47 4.81 -14.20
N ASN A 172 17.74 4.39 -14.10
CA ASN A 172 18.94 5.18 -14.43
C ASN A 172 19.10 6.47 -13.59
N LYS A 173 18.50 6.54 -12.41
CA LYS A 173 18.66 7.65 -11.47
C LYS A 173 19.39 7.17 -10.23
N LEU A 174 20.69 7.44 -10.19
CA LEU A 174 21.58 6.92 -9.15
C LEU A 174 21.52 7.73 -7.84
N ASP A 175 21.19 9.00 -7.93
CA ASP A 175 21.10 9.91 -6.78
C ASP A 175 19.65 10.07 -6.32
N ALA A 176 19.26 9.30 -5.32
CA ALA A 176 17.90 9.33 -4.77
C ALA A 176 17.57 10.66 -4.06
N SER A 177 18.56 11.43 -3.61
CA SER A 177 18.34 12.73 -2.95
C SER A 177 17.77 13.80 -3.90
N ARG A 178 17.84 13.56 -5.20
CA ARG A 178 17.34 14.44 -6.25
C ARG A 178 15.86 14.19 -6.62
N PHE A 179 15.21 13.18 -6.06
CA PHE A 179 13.77 13.01 -6.24
C PHE A 179 13.01 14.13 -5.52
N ARG A 180 11.96 14.59 -6.15
CA ARG A 180 11.09 15.65 -5.63
C ARG A 180 9.63 15.28 -5.76
N ILE A 181 8.83 15.71 -4.80
CA ILE A 181 7.38 15.76 -4.92
C ILE A 181 7.06 17.12 -5.55
N ALA A 182 6.37 17.10 -6.68
CA ALA A 182 6.04 18.31 -7.44
C ALA A 182 4.76 18.09 -8.26
N ASP A 183 4.12 19.16 -8.69
CA ASP A 183 3.07 19.09 -9.70
C ASP A 183 3.64 18.49 -11.00
N ILE A 184 2.84 17.73 -11.71
CA ILE A 184 3.27 17.08 -12.97
C ILE A 184 3.76 18.13 -14.00
N ALA A 185 3.23 19.34 -13.98
CA ALA A 185 3.64 20.42 -14.87
C ALA A 185 5.08 20.89 -14.59
N GLU A 186 5.55 20.79 -13.35
CA GLU A 186 6.87 21.21 -12.90
C GLU A 186 7.94 20.13 -13.00
N THR A 187 7.54 18.91 -13.35
CA THR A 187 8.49 17.79 -13.48
C THR A 187 9.49 18.00 -14.61
N SER A 188 10.73 17.59 -14.39
CA SER A 188 11.83 17.66 -15.36
C SER A 188 12.61 16.36 -15.47
N VAL A 189 13.47 16.23 -16.48
CA VAL A 189 14.42 15.12 -16.69
C VAL A 189 13.77 13.76 -17.02
N CYS A 190 12.65 13.39 -16.36
CA CYS A 190 12.03 12.08 -16.51
C CYS A 190 11.27 11.91 -17.85
N PRO A 191 11.64 10.96 -18.74
CA PRO A 191 10.92 10.72 -19.99
C PRO A 191 9.48 10.30 -19.78
N LEU A 192 9.21 9.45 -18.78
CA LEU A 192 7.85 9.02 -18.44
C LEU A 192 6.99 10.19 -18.01
N ALA A 193 7.48 11.05 -17.11
CA ALA A 193 6.75 12.25 -16.68
C ALA A 193 6.43 13.18 -17.87
N ARG A 194 7.35 13.30 -18.84
CA ARG A 194 7.13 14.08 -20.07
C ARG A 194 5.93 13.54 -20.86
N VAL A 195 5.85 12.23 -21.02
CA VAL A 195 4.75 11.58 -21.75
C VAL A 195 3.44 11.75 -21.00
N VAL A 196 3.40 11.44 -19.71
CA VAL A 196 2.21 11.58 -18.85
C VAL A 196 1.70 13.02 -18.88
N ARG A 197 2.57 14.03 -18.68
CA ARG A 197 2.21 15.44 -18.75
C ARG A 197 1.61 15.85 -20.10
N ARG A 198 2.18 15.37 -21.20
CA ARG A 198 1.66 15.65 -22.54
C ARG A 198 0.28 15.05 -22.76
N GLU A 199 0.07 13.82 -22.34
CA GLU A 199 -1.22 13.14 -22.52
C GLU A 199 -2.33 13.71 -21.62
N LEU A 200 -2.00 14.11 -20.39
CA LEU A 200 -2.95 14.78 -19.49
C LEU A 200 -3.40 16.16 -20.01
N LYS A 201 -2.53 16.86 -20.76
CA LYS A 201 -2.90 18.16 -21.36
C LYS A 201 -3.89 18.06 -22.53
N LYS A 202 -4.04 16.87 -23.15
CA LYS A 202 -4.96 16.64 -24.26
C LYS A 202 -6.39 16.33 -23.83
N LYS A 203 -6.59 16.12 -22.55
CA LYS A 203 -7.84 15.66 -21.93
C LYS A 203 -8.35 16.67 -20.93
#